data_90fcb6ecb27cf12a96499d1ed631b122
#
_entry.id   90fcb6ecb27cf12a96499d1ed631b122
#
_cell.length_a   1.000
_cell.length_b   1.000
_cell.length_c   1.000
_cell.angle_alpha   90.00
_cell.angle_beta   90.00
_cell.angle_gamma   90.00
#
_symmetry.space_group_name_H-M   'P 1'
#
loop_
_entity.id
_entity.type
_entity.pdbx_description
1 polymer ?
#
loop_
_entity_poly.entity_id
_entity_poly.type
_entity_poly.pdbx_seq_one_letter_code
_entity_poly.pdbx_strand_id
1 'polypeptide(L)'
;MSVPAFIDISEEDQAAELRAYLKSKGAEISEENSEGGLHVDLAQIIEACDVCLKEDDKDVESVMNSVVSLLLILEPDKQEALIESLCEKLVKFREGERPSLRLQLLSNLFHGMDKNTPVRYTVYCSLIKVAASCGAIQYIPTELDQVRKWISDWNLTTEKKHTLLRLLYEALVDCKKSDAASKVMVELLGSYTEDNASQARVDAHRCIVRALKDPNAFLFDHLLTLKPVKFLEGELIHDLLTIFVSAKLASYVKFYQNNKDFIDSLGLLHEQNMAKMRLLTFMGMAVENKEISFDTMQQELQIGADDVEAFVIDAVRTKMVYCKIDQTQRKVVVRGFCSGRFHFDFHPEVQ
;
A
#
# COMPACT_ATOMS: atom_id res chain seq x y z
N MET A 1 -0.74 -23.11 -37.08
CA MET A 1 -2.02 -23.63 -36.52
C MET A 1 -2.71 -22.40 -35.90
N SER A 2 -3.99 -22.17 -36.21
CA SER A 2 -4.76 -21.07 -35.64
C SER A 2 -5.02 -21.33 -34.16
N VAL A 3 -5.17 -20.24 -33.40
CA VAL A 3 -5.58 -20.33 -31.99
C VAL A 3 -7.00 -20.93 -31.93
N PRO A 4 -7.26 -21.86 -31.01
CA PRO A 4 -8.57 -22.46 -30.89
C PRO A 4 -9.65 -21.42 -30.61
N ALA A 5 -10.72 -21.44 -31.40
CA ALA A 5 -11.94 -20.65 -31.17
C ALA A 5 -13.04 -21.60 -30.72
N PHE A 6 -13.38 -21.58 -29.46
CA PHE A 6 -14.36 -22.47 -28.86
C PHE A 6 -15.76 -21.89 -29.01
N ILE A 7 -16.48 -22.34 -30.02
CA ILE A 7 -17.87 -22.00 -30.22
C ILE A 7 -18.64 -23.32 -30.32
N ASP A 8 -19.56 -23.54 -29.40
CA ASP A 8 -20.50 -24.66 -29.36
C ASP A 8 -19.88 -26.07 -29.33
N ILE A 9 -18.75 -26.26 -28.67
CA ILE A 9 -18.15 -27.59 -28.44
C ILE A 9 -18.14 -27.92 -26.94
N SER A 10 -18.06 -29.23 -26.63
CA SER A 10 -18.02 -29.66 -25.23
C SER A 10 -16.74 -29.25 -24.51
N GLU A 11 -16.80 -29.19 -23.18
CA GLU A 11 -15.62 -28.84 -22.36
C GLU A 11 -14.46 -29.84 -22.59
N GLU A 12 -14.77 -31.08 -22.82
CA GLU A 12 -13.78 -32.12 -23.10
C GLU A 12 -13.09 -31.92 -24.44
N ASP A 13 -13.86 -31.54 -25.46
CA ASP A 13 -13.32 -31.19 -26.77
C ASP A 13 -12.48 -29.92 -26.74
N GLN A 14 -12.91 -28.93 -25.95
CA GLN A 14 -12.12 -27.71 -25.70
C GLN A 14 -10.76 -28.02 -25.06
N ALA A 15 -10.74 -28.91 -24.06
CA ALA A 15 -9.50 -29.36 -23.43
C ALA A 15 -8.60 -30.11 -24.44
N ALA A 16 -9.17 -30.96 -25.29
CA ALA A 16 -8.43 -31.69 -26.34
C ALA A 16 -7.81 -30.74 -27.37
N GLU A 17 -8.53 -29.68 -27.78
CA GLU A 17 -8.00 -28.68 -28.69
C GLU A 17 -6.86 -27.86 -28.06
N LEU A 18 -6.95 -27.51 -26.76
CA LEU A 18 -5.86 -26.87 -26.03
C LEU A 18 -4.63 -27.75 -25.95
N ARG A 19 -4.79 -29.06 -25.71
CA ARG A 19 -3.68 -30.01 -25.71
C ARG A 19 -2.99 -30.07 -27.06
N ALA A 20 -3.74 -30.17 -28.13
CA ALA A 20 -3.23 -30.22 -29.51
C ALA A 20 -2.48 -28.92 -29.86
N TYR A 21 -3.02 -27.78 -29.47
CA TYR A 21 -2.37 -26.49 -29.67
C TYR A 21 -1.03 -26.39 -28.93
N LEU A 22 -1.00 -26.71 -27.63
CA LEU A 22 0.23 -26.69 -26.84
C LEU A 22 1.29 -27.65 -27.37
N LYS A 23 0.90 -28.82 -27.78
CA LYS A 23 1.81 -29.78 -28.41
C LYS A 23 2.40 -29.25 -29.72
N SER A 24 1.60 -28.58 -30.53
CA SER A 24 2.05 -27.94 -31.77
C SER A 24 3.09 -26.83 -31.54
N LYS A 25 3.10 -26.22 -30.34
CA LYS A 25 4.06 -25.20 -29.90
C LYS A 25 5.27 -25.77 -29.18
N GLY A 26 5.41 -27.07 -29.09
CA GLY A 26 6.56 -27.76 -28.53
C GLY A 26 6.41 -28.27 -27.10
N ALA A 27 5.19 -28.21 -26.53
CA ALA A 27 4.97 -28.75 -25.20
C ALA A 27 5.01 -30.28 -25.19
N GLU A 28 5.54 -30.87 -24.15
CA GLU A 28 5.49 -32.32 -23.89
C GLU A 28 4.17 -32.69 -23.24
N ILE A 29 3.11 -32.75 -24.04
CA ILE A 29 1.75 -33.06 -23.57
C ILE A 29 1.07 -34.03 -24.56
N SER A 30 0.25 -34.95 -24.04
CA SER A 30 -0.59 -35.81 -24.86
C SER A 30 -1.71 -35.03 -25.52
N GLU A 31 -2.05 -35.38 -26.76
CA GLU A 31 -3.23 -34.81 -27.46
C GLU A 31 -4.54 -35.39 -26.96
N GLU A 32 -4.49 -36.55 -26.31
CA GLU A 32 -5.65 -37.23 -25.77
C GLU A 32 -5.92 -36.77 -24.33
N ASN A 33 -7.20 -36.56 -24.01
CA ASN A 33 -7.62 -36.28 -22.65
C ASN A 33 -7.31 -37.44 -21.73
N SER A 34 -7.03 -37.10 -20.45
CA SER A 34 -6.82 -38.10 -19.42
C SER A 34 -8.15 -38.76 -19.00
N GLU A 35 -8.07 -39.93 -18.44
CA GLU A 35 -9.23 -40.62 -17.86
C GLU A 35 -9.67 -40.03 -16.52
N GLY A 36 -8.86 -39.11 -15.96
CA GLY A 36 -9.08 -38.49 -14.64
C GLY A 36 -10.12 -37.39 -14.60
N GLY A 37 -10.63 -36.93 -15.74
CA GLY A 37 -11.62 -35.88 -15.86
C GLY A 37 -11.03 -34.51 -16.20
N LEU A 38 -11.90 -33.50 -16.36
CA LEU A 38 -11.53 -32.15 -16.82
C LEU A 38 -10.49 -31.47 -15.90
N HIS A 39 -10.58 -31.67 -14.60
CA HIS A 39 -9.63 -31.05 -13.65
C HIS A 39 -8.20 -31.59 -13.81
N VAL A 40 -8.04 -32.87 -14.16
CA VAL A 40 -6.72 -33.44 -14.45
C VAL A 40 -6.20 -32.94 -15.79
N ASP A 41 -7.05 -32.80 -16.79
CA ASP A 41 -6.70 -32.25 -18.09
C ASP A 41 -6.23 -30.81 -17.96
N LEU A 42 -6.94 -29.98 -17.19
CA LEU A 42 -6.55 -28.58 -16.92
C LEU A 42 -5.27 -28.49 -16.14
N ALA A 43 -5.00 -29.37 -15.17
CA ALA A 43 -3.74 -29.39 -14.45
C ALA A 43 -2.55 -29.60 -15.41
N GLN A 44 -2.67 -30.53 -16.34
CA GLN A 44 -1.65 -30.81 -17.35
C GLN A 44 -1.51 -29.66 -18.35
N ILE A 45 -2.62 -29.05 -18.77
CA ILE A 45 -2.64 -27.90 -19.68
C ILE A 45 -1.97 -26.69 -19.03
N ILE A 46 -2.28 -26.37 -17.79
CA ILE A 46 -1.69 -25.25 -17.05
C ILE A 46 -0.18 -25.46 -16.89
N GLU A 47 0.26 -26.67 -16.56
CA GLU A 47 1.67 -26.95 -16.42
C GLU A 47 2.44 -26.80 -17.73
N ALA A 48 1.83 -27.15 -18.85
CA ALA A 48 2.42 -27.05 -20.18
C ALA A 48 2.25 -25.68 -20.86
N CYS A 49 1.49 -24.74 -20.28
CA CYS A 49 1.11 -23.48 -20.94
C CYS A 49 2.27 -22.48 -21.13
N ASP A 50 3.43 -22.69 -20.53
CA ASP A 50 4.60 -21.83 -20.69
C ASP A 50 5.01 -21.63 -22.16
N VAL A 51 4.81 -22.64 -22.98
CA VAL A 51 5.14 -22.57 -24.41
C VAL A 51 4.27 -21.57 -25.18
N CYS A 52 3.01 -21.37 -24.76
CA CYS A 52 2.12 -20.41 -25.41
C CYS A 52 2.39 -18.98 -24.99
N LEU A 53 2.99 -18.76 -23.82
CA LEU A 53 3.31 -17.41 -23.32
C LEU A 53 4.38 -16.68 -24.17
N LYS A 54 5.03 -17.38 -25.06
CA LYS A 54 6.03 -16.83 -26.01
C LYS A 54 5.40 -16.38 -27.33
N GLU A 55 4.15 -16.71 -27.56
CA GLU A 55 3.42 -16.35 -28.77
C GLU A 55 2.97 -14.88 -28.75
N ASP A 56 2.33 -14.42 -29.83
CA ASP A 56 1.80 -13.07 -29.85
C ASP A 56 0.65 -12.86 -28.84
N ASP A 57 0.37 -11.60 -28.49
CA ASP A 57 -0.59 -11.26 -27.44
C ASP A 57 -2.00 -11.80 -27.69
N LYS A 58 -2.45 -11.83 -28.97
CA LYS A 58 -3.78 -12.35 -29.31
C LYS A 58 -3.88 -13.84 -29.08
N ASP A 59 -2.84 -14.56 -29.44
CA ASP A 59 -2.79 -16.01 -29.26
C ASP A 59 -2.75 -16.36 -27.79
N VAL A 60 -1.90 -15.68 -27.01
CA VAL A 60 -1.82 -15.86 -25.56
C VAL A 60 -3.15 -15.55 -24.90
N GLU A 61 -3.75 -14.40 -25.22
CA GLU A 61 -5.03 -13.98 -24.67
C GLU A 61 -6.13 -15.01 -24.94
N SER A 62 -6.24 -15.48 -26.19
CA SER A 62 -7.26 -16.44 -26.58
C SER A 62 -7.08 -17.79 -25.87
N VAL A 63 -5.86 -18.33 -25.83
CA VAL A 63 -5.56 -19.59 -25.15
C VAL A 63 -5.81 -19.49 -23.65
N MET A 64 -5.31 -18.45 -23.02
CA MET A 64 -5.45 -18.29 -21.57
C MET A 64 -6.89 -17.97 -21.15
N ASN A 65 -7.65 -17.22 -21.93
CA ASN A 65 -9.08 -17.01 -21.68
C ASN A 65 -9.87 -18.33 -21.81
N SER A 66 -9.48 -19.21 -22.72
CA SER A 66 -10.07 -20.54 -22.83
C SER A 66 -9.77 -21.39 -21.59
N VAL A 67 -8.54 -21.36 -21.09
CA VAL A 67 -8.16 -22.02 -19.83
C VAL A 67 -8.97 -21.46 -18.66
N VAL A 68 -9.07 -20.14 -18.53
CA VAL A 68 -9.86 -19.48 -17.48
C VAL A 68 -11.33 -19.89 -17.54
N SER A 69 -11.92 -19.91 -18.72
CA SER A 69 -13.32 -20.33 -18.94
C SER A 69 -13.57 -21.76 -18.45
N LEU A 70 -12.67 -22.68 -18.75
CA LEU A 70 -12.77 -24.05 -18.29
C LEU A 70 -12.54 -24.19 -16.77
N LEU A 71 -11.63 -23.41 -16.20
CA LEU A 71 -11.44 -23.37 -14.75
C LEU A 71 -12.70 -22.93 -14.00
N LEU A 72 -13.42 -21.96 -14.52
CA LEU A 72 -14.63 -21.41 -13.89
C LEU A 72 -15.82 -22.38 -13.91
N ILE A 73 -15.78 -23.39 -14.74
CA ILE A 73 -16.82 -24.45 -14.80
C ILE A 73 -16.61 -25.51 -13.71
N LEU A 74 -15.37 -25.70 -13.23
CA LEU A 74 -15.05 -26.72 -12.24
C LEU A 74 -15.69 -26.47 -10.88
N GLU A 75 -15.92 -27.55 -10.15
CA GLU A 75 -16.33 -27.48 -8.75
C GLU A 75 -15.28 -26.72 -7.90
N PRO A 76 -15.70 -25.93 -6.90
CA PRO A 76 -14.79 -25.10 -6.11
C PRO A 76 -13.62 -25.85 -5.46
N ASP A 77 -13.84 -27.07 -5.02
CA ASP A 77 -12.81 -27.90 -4.40
C ASP A 77 -11.69 -28.32 -5.38
N LYS A 78 -12.03 -28.40 -6.67
CA LYS A 78 -11.08 -28.73 -7.75
C LYS A 78 -10.42 -27.50 -8.37
N GLN A 79 -11.03 -26.33 -8.23
CA GLN A 79 -10.53 -25.07 -8.77
C GLN A 79 -9.29 -24.56 -8.03
N GLU A 80 -9.24 -24.66 -6.71
CA GLU A 80 -8.29 -23.96 -5.87
C GLU A 80 -6.84 -24.21 -6.28
N ALA A 81 -6.42 -25.47 -6.32
CA ALA A 81 -5.05 -25.83 -6.68
C ALA A 81 -4.66 -25.41 -8.11
N LEU A 82 -5.60 -25.49 -9.04
CA LEU A 82 -5.38 -25.13 -10.44
C LEU A 82 -5.26 -23.61 -10.61
N ILE A 83 -6.08 -22.85 -9.91
CA ILE A 83 -6.01 -21.39 -9.91
C ILE A 83 -4.71 -20.91 -9.27
N GLU A 84 -4.27 -21.53 -8.18
CA GLU A 84 -2.98 -21.24 -7.56
C GLU A 84 -1.82 -21.49 -8.54
N SER A 85 -1.83 -22.62 -9.24
CA SER A 85 -0.81 -22.95 -10.24
C SER A 85 -0.78 -21.95 -11.40
N LEU A 86 -1.94 -21.56 -11.91
CA LEU A 86 -2.06 -20.59 -13.00
C LEU A 86 -1.57 -19.20 -12.55
N CYS A 87 -1.99 -18.76 -11.38
CA CYS A 87 -1.55 -17.49 -10.80
C CYS A 87 -0.03 -17.44 -10.61
N GLU A 88 0.55 -18.52 -10.10
CA GLU A 88 1.99 -18.62 -9.93
C GLU A 88 2.74 -18.49 -11.26
N LYS A 89 2.26 -19.14 -12.31
CA LYS A 89 2.85 -19.02 -13.65
C LYS A 89 2.73 -17.61 -14.21
N LEU A 90 1.59 -16.97 -14.07
CA LEU A 90 1.38 -15.59 -14.54
C LEU A 90 2.21 -14.57 -13.77
N VAL A 91 2.46 -14.78 -12.49
CA VAL A 91 3.32 -13.90 -11.67
C VAL A 91 4.79 -14.09 -12.04
N LYS A 92 5.25 -15.32 -12.23
CA LYS A 92 6.65 -15.66 -12.52
C LYS A 92 7.08 -15.37 -13.96
N PHE A 93 6.13 -15.25 -14.88
CA PHE A 93 6.43 -15.02 -16.28
C PHE A 93 7.04 -13.64 -16.51
N ARG A 94 8.30 -13.59 -16.93
CA ARG A 94 9.04 -12.35 -17.15
C ARG A 94 9.53 -12.14 -18.59
N GLU A 95 9.50 -13.16 -19.42
CA GLU A 95 9.88 -13.02 -20.83
C GLU A 95 8.92 -12.11 -21.58
N GLY A 96 9.42 -10.99 -22.09
CA GLY A 96 8.64 -9.99 -22.79
C GLY A 96 7.70 -9.15 -21.90
N GLU A 97 7.73 -9.37 -20.62
CA GLU A 97 7.04 -8.66 -19.53
C GLU A 97 5.53 -8.41 -19.67
N ARG A 98 4.92 -8.51 -20.79
CA ARG A 98 3.46 -8.36 -21.11
C ARG A 98 2.55 -8.06 -19.89
N PRO A 99 2.80 -6.97 -19.13
CA PRO A 99 2.11 -6.73 -17.87
C PRO A 99 0.62 -6.49 -18.07
N SER A 100 0.24 -5.79 -19.14
CA SER A 100 -1.16 -5.50 -19.46
C SER A 100 -1.95 -6.78 -19.72
N LEU A 101 -1.37 -7.73 -20.43
CA LEU A 101 -2.00 -9.02 -20.72
C LEU A 101 -2.15 -9.85 -19.46
N ARG A 102 -1.11 -9.94 -18.65
CA ARG A 102 -1.15 -10.69 -17.37
C ARG A 102 -2.17 -10.10 -16.40
N LEU A 103 -2.23 -8.77 -16.29
CA LEU A 103 -3.23 -8.09 -15.47
C LEU A 103 -4.64 -8.34 -15.97
N GLN A 104 -4.85 -8.29 -17.28
CA GLN A 104 -6.16 -8.56 -17.88
C GLN A 104 -6.62 -10.00 -17.62
N LEU A 105 -5.75 -10.99 -17.79
CA LEU A 105 -6.07 -12.38 -17.54
C LEU A 105 -6.41 -12.63 -16.06
N LEU A 106 -5.62 -12.11 -15.15
CA LEU A 106 -5.89 -12.20 -13.72
C LEU A 106 -7.17 -11.47 -13.32
N SER A 107 -7.43 -10.32 -13.92
CA SER A 107 -8.66 -9.55 -13.69
C SER A 107 -9.89 -10.32 -14.20
N ASN A 108 -9.81 -10.93 -15.38
CA ASN A 108 -10.89 -11.75 -15.92
C ASN A 108 -11.19 -12.94 -15.01
N LEU A 109 -10.15 -13.60 -14.51
CA LEU A 109 -10.28 -14.70 -13.56
C LEU A 109 -10.94 -14.21 -12.26
N PHE A 110 -10.46 -13.09 -11.70
CA PHE A 110 -10.99 -12.52 -10.47
C PHE A 110 -12.47 -12.16 -10.57
N HIS A 111 -12.89 -11.50 -11.65
CA HIS A 111 -14.28 -11.10 -11.85
C HIS A 111 -15.20 -12.26 -12.27
N GLY A 112 -14.66 -13.29 -12.89
CA GLY A 112 -15.42 -14.47 -13.28
C GLY A 112 -15.75 -15.42 -12.12
N MET A 113 -15.06 -15.29 -11.00
CA MET A 113 -15.29 -16.12 -9.81
C MET A 113 -16.44 -15.61 -8.96
N ASP A 114 -17.06 -16.50 -8.19
CA ASP A 114 -18.03 -16.11 -7.17
C ASP A 114 -17.40 -15.17 -6.14
N LYS A 115 -18.15 -14.15 -5.77
CA LYS A 115 -17.68 -13.07 -4.88
C LYS A 115 -17.20 -13.56 -3.52
N ASN A 116 -17.78 -14.63 -3.03
CA ASN A 116 -17.47 -15.19 -1.71
C ASN A 116 -16.47 -16.36 -1.75
N THR A 117 -15.95 -16.69 -2.92
CA THR A 117 -14.99 -17.80 -3.07
C THR A 117 -13.64 -17.43 -2.45
N PRO A 118 -13.16 -18.18 -1.44
CA PRO A 118 -11.91 -17.83 -0.75
C PRO A 118 -10.68 -17.79 -1.67
N VAL A 119 -10.66 -18.55 -2.76
CA VAL A 119 -9.54 -18.59 -3.70
C VAL A 119 -9.36 -17.26 -4.46
N ARG A 120 -10.34 -16.36 -4.46
CA ARG A 120 -10.18 -14.99 -4.97
C ARG A 120 -9.06 -14.23 -4.26
N TYR A 121 -8.79 -14.56 -3.02
CA TYR A 121 -7.64 -14.03 -2.28
C TYR A 121 -6.33 -14.27 -3.03
N THR A 122 -6.09 -15.51 -3.49
CA THR A 122 -4.88 -15.85 -4.26
C THR A 122 -4.78 -15.07 -5.55
N VAL A 123 -5.89 -14.93 -6.27
CA VAL A 123 -5.95 -14.13 -7.52
C VAL A 123 -5.68 -12.66 -7.24
N TYR A 124 -6.27 -12.10 -6.21
CA TYR A 124 -6.04 -10.70 -5.82
C TYR A 124 -4.59 -10.43 -5.42
N CYS A 125 -3.99 -11.32 -4.64
CA CYS A 125 -2.56 -11.22 -4.32
C CYS A 125 -1.68 -11.26 -5.57
N SER A 126 -2.02 -12.09 -6.54
CA SER A 126 -1.30 -12.17 -7.82
C SER A 126 -1.47 -10.91 -8.65
N LEU A 127 -2.67 -10.32 -8.67
CA LEU A 127 -2.91 -9.00 -9.28
C LEU A 127 -2.02 -7.90 -8.67
N ILE A 128 -1.93 -7.86 -7.35
CA ILE A 128 -1.07 -6.89 -6.65
C ILE A 128 0.39 -7.10 -7.04
N LYS A 129 0.89 -8.33 -7.06
CA LYS A 129 2.28 -8.65 -7.40
C LYS A 129 2.63 -8.23 -8.82
N VAL A 130 1.78 -8.54 -9.78
CA VAL A 130 2.01 -8.16 -11.19
C VAL A 130 1.92 -6.64 -11.36
N ALA A 131 0.92 -6.00 -10.77
CA ALA A 131 0.77 -4.55 -10.83
C ALA A 131 1.95 -3.80 -10.20
N ALA A 132 2.47 -4.29 -9.07
CA ALA A 132 3.64 -3.71 -8.41
C ALA A 132 4.89 -3.81 -9.30
N SER A 133 5.10 -4.96 -9.96
CA SER A 133 6.26 -5.21 -10.81
C SER A 133 6.35 -4.29 -12.04
N CYS A 134 5.23 -3.76 -12.49
CA CYS A 134 5.16 -2.89 -13.69
C CYS A 134 4.67 -1.47 -13.41
N GLY A 135 4.53 -1.07 -12.15
CA GLY A 135 4.07 0.26 -11.79
C GLY A 135 2.61 0.55 -12.14
N ALA A 136 1.77 -0.48 -12.24
CA ALA A 136 0.39 -0.40 -12.72
C ALA A 136 -0.67 -0.56 -11.61
N ILE A 137 -0.34 -0.23 -10.36
CA ILE A 137 -1.22 -0.41 -9.21
C ILE A 137 -2.55 0.36 -9.34
N GLN A 138 -2.58 1.44 -10.10
CA GLN A 138 -3.77 2.24 -10.35
C GLN A 138 -4.86 1.50 -11.13
N TYR A 139 -4.53 0.41 -11.78
CA TYR A 139 -5.49 -0.38 -12.58
C TYR A 139 -6.17 -1.50 -11.80
N ILE A 140 -5.80 -1.69 -10.54
CA ILE A 140 -6.43 -2.66 -9.66
C ILE A 140 -7.13 -1.97 -8.49
N PRO A 141 -8.20 -2.56 -7.92
CA PRO A 141 -8.87 -1.99 -6.76
C PRO A 141 -7.97 -2.07 -5.53
N THR A 142 -7.72 -0.93 -4.89
CA THR A 142 -6.88 -0.83 -3.68
C THR A 142 -7.55 -0.07 -2.54
N GLU A 143 -8.80 0.33 -2.69
CA GLU A 143 -9.55 1.06 -1.68
C GLU A 143 -9.75 0.21 -0.41
N LEU A 144 -9.40 0.77 0.73
CA LEU A 144 -9.45 0.04 2.02
C LEU A 144 -10.83 -0.48 2.36
N ASP A 145 -11.89 0.26 2.09
CA ASP A 145 -13.25 -0.19 2.36
C ASP A 145 -13.61 -1.45 1.57
N GLN A 146 -13.19 -1.49 0.31
CA GLN A 146 -13.37 -2.68 -0.53
C GLN A 146 -12.51 -3.86 -0.04
N VAL A 147 -11.26 -3.59 0.34
CA VAL A 147 -10.35 -4.62 0.86
C VAL A 147 -10.87 -5.20 2.17
N ARG A 148 -11.37 -4.37 3.09
CA ARG A 148 -12.01 -4.82 4.33
C ARG A 148 -13.20 -5.74 4.07
N LYS A 149 -14.04 -5.37 3.10
CA LYS A 149 -15.18 -6.19 2.69
C LYS A 149 -14.72 -7.55 2.17
N TRP A 150 -13.72 -7.60 1.31
CA TRP A 150 -13.19 -8.86 0.80
C TRP A 150 -12.55 -9.73 1.89
N ILE A 151 -11.83 -9.14 2.82
CA ILE A 151 -11.27 -9.86 3.97
C ILE A 151 -12.39 -10.55 4.75
N SER A 152 -13.51 -9.89 4.94
CA SER A 152 -14.69 -10.45 5.59
C SER A 152 -15.39 -11.51 4.75
N ASP A 153 -15.65 -11.21 3.48
CA ASP A 153 -16.37 -12.10 2.55
C ASP A 153 -15.62 -13.41 2.31
N TRP A 154 -14.29 -13.36 2.23
CA TRP A 154 -13.44 -14.52 2.04
C TRP A 154 -13.09 -15.23 3.35
N ASN A 155 -13.54 -14.71 4.48
CA ASN A 155 -13.27 -15.26 5.81
C ASN A 155 -11.77 -15.55 6.03
N LEU A 156 -10.93 -14.56 5.74
CA LEU A 156 -9.48 -14.73 5.83
C LEU A 156 -9.04 -14.92 7.28
N THR A 157 -8.07 -15.82 7.47
CA THR A 157 -7.37 -15.94 8.76
C THR A 157 -6.59 -14.65 9.05
N THR A 158 -6.28 -14.43 10.33
CA THR A 158 -5.47 -13.27 10.74
C THR A 158 -4.13 -13.23 9.99
N GLU A 159 -3.49 -14.36 9.79
CA GLU A 159 -2.24 -14.47 9.05
C GLU A 159 -2.39 -14.04 7.58
N LYS A 160 -3.41 -14.53 6.89
CA LYS A 160 -3.70 -14.15 5.51
C LYS A 160 -4.07 -12.69 5.38
N LYS A 161 -4.83 -12.14 6.32
CA LYS A 161 -5.15 -10.71 6.40
C LYS A 161 -3.88 -9.86 6.50
N HIS A 162 -2.98 -10.21 7.41
CA HIS A 162 -1.70 -9.49 7.56
C HIS A 162 -0.83 -9.62 6.32
N THR A 163 -0.77 -10.78 5.71
CA THR A 163 -0.03 -11.00 4.46
C THR A 163 -0.56 -10.14 3.32
N LEU A 164 -1.89 -10.08 3.17
CA LEU A 164 -2.53 -9.25 2.15
C LEU A 164 -2.25 -7.76 2.36
N LEU A 165 -2.45 -7.26 3.56
CA LEU A 165 -2.22 -5.84 3.88
C LEU A 165 -0.75 -5.45 3.72
N ARG A 166 0.17 -6.32 4.11
CA ARG A 166 1.61 -6.10 3.92
C ARG A 166 2.00 -6.07 2.44
N LEU A 167 1.47 -7.00 1.66
CA LEU A 167 1.69 -7.06 0.22
C LEU A 167 1.16 -5.80 -0.47
N LEU A 168 -0.04 -5.37 -0.12
CA LEU A 168 -0.65 -4.14 -0.65
C LEU A 168 0.14 -2.90 -0.26
N TYR A 169 0.61 -2.82 0.97
CA TYR A 169 1.48 -1.74 1.44
C TYR A 169 2.76 -1.65 0.60
N GLU A 170 3.47 -2.75 0.44
CA GLU A 170 4.72 -2.79 -0.33
C GLU A 170 4.49 -2.41 -1.79
N ALA A 171 3.42 -2.89 -2.41
CA ALA A 171 3.05 -2.53 -3.77
C ALA A 171 2.76 -1.03 -3.94
N LEU A 172 2.03 -0.44 -3.01
CA LEU A 172 1.74 1.00 -3.01
C LEU A 172 2.99 1.84 -2.81
N VAL A 173 3.92 1.37 -1.96
CA VAL A 173 5.24 1.99 -1.77
C VAL A 173 6.05 1.98 -3.06
N ASP A 174 6.15 0.83 -3.71
CA ASP A 174 6.89 0.65 -4.95
C ASP A 174 6.33 1.51 -6.09
N CYS A 175 5.03 1.69 -6.12
CA CYS A 175 4.34 2.55 -7.09
C CYS A 175 4.24 4.03 -6.65
N LYS A 176 4.95 4.43 -5.60
CA LYS A 176 5.03 5.81 -5.09
C LYS A 176 3.68 6.40 -4.64
N LYS A 177 2.77 5.56 -4.17
CA LYS A 177 1.47 5.95 -3.60
C LYS A 177 1.56 6.07 -2.07
N SER A 178 2.33 7.03 -1.58
CA SER A 178 2.69 7.18 -0.16
C SER A 178 1.49 7.35 0.77
N ASP A 179 0.50 8.17 0.38
CA ASP A 179 -0.69 8.40 1.21
C ASP A 179 -1.54 7.14 1.36
N ALA A 180 -1.77 6.43 0.26
CA ALA A 180 -2.50 5.16 0.29
C ALA A 180 -1.74 4.09 1.06
N ALA A 181 -0.42 4.01 0.89
CA ALA A 181 0.44 3.08 1.63
C ALA A 181 0.38 3.33 3.14
N SER A 182 0.41 4.58 3.57
CA SER A 182 0.30 4.93 4.99
C SER A 182 -1.02 4.48 5.60
N LYS A 183 -2.12 4.65 4.89
CA LYS A 183 -3.45 4.17 5.34
C LYS A 183 -3.51 2.66 5.47
N VAL A 184 -2.93 1.94 4.53
CA VAL A 184 -2.85 0.47 4.58
C VAL A 184 -2.00 0.00 5.75
N MET A 185 -0.87 0.66 6.03
CA MET A 185 -0.03 0.32 7.17
C MET A 185 -0.75 0.55 8.50
N VAL A 186 -1.49 1.64 8.65
CA VAL A 186 -2.32 1.89 9.84
C VAL A 186 -3.38 0.80 10.00
N GLU A 187 -4.02 0.38 8.92
CA GLU A 187 -4.97 -0.73 8.93
C GLU A 187 -4.31 -2.05 9.37
N LEU A 188 -3.13 -2.35 8.84
CA LEU A 188 -2.36 -3.52 9.23
C LEU A 188 -2.03 -3.51 10.71
N LEU A 189 -1.46 -2.42 11.21
CA LEU A 189 -1.08 -2.29 12.62
C LEU A 189 -2.30 -2.30 13.56
N GLY A 190 -3.40 -1.70 13.13
CA GLY A 190 -4.67 -1.71 13.86
C GLY A 190 -5.33 -3.08 13.96
N SER A 191 -4.97 -4.02 13.09
CA SER A 191 -5.49 -5.39 13.09
C SER A 191 -4.80 -6.32 14.11
N TYR A 192 -3.67 -5.91 14.68
CA TYR A 192 -3.00 -6.66 15.74
C TYR A 192 -3.70 -6.46 17.08
N THR A 193 -3.74 -7.54 17.87
CA THR A 193 -4.25 -7.54 19.24
C THR A 193 -3.10 -7.48 20.25
N GLU A 194 -3.40 -7.37 21.53
CA GLU A 194 -2.37 -7.39 22.58
C GLU A 194 -1.54 -8.68 22.58
N ASP A 195 -2.16 -9.80 22.22
CA ASP A 195 -1.51 -11.12 22.22
C ASP A 195 -0.44 -11.26 21.14
N ASN A 196 -0.58 -10.56 20.01
CA ASN A 196 0.33 -10.69 18.86
C ASN A 196 0.99 -9.36 18.42
N ALA A 197 0.75 -8.28 19.14
CA ALA A 197 1.26 -6.95 18.75
C ALA A 197 2.79 -6.88 18.73
N SER A 198 3.47 -7.66 19.59
CA SER A 198 4.93 -7.73 19.59
C SER A 198 5.52 -8.29 18.30
N GLN A 199 4.76 -9.10 17.56
CA GLN A 199 5.18 -9.67 16.27
C GLN A 199 5.24 -8.62 15.15
N ALA A 200 4.53 -7.52 15.31
CA ALA A 200 4.49 -6.42 14.34
C ALA A 200 5.58 -5.34 14.58
N ARG A 201 6.57 -5.62 15.41
CA ARG A 201 7.62 -4.66 15.79
C ARG A 201 8.31 -4.02 14.58
N VAL A 202 8.69 -4.81 13.58
CA VAL A 202 9.36 -4.31 12.38
C VAL A 202 8.43 -3.43 11.56
N ASP A 203 7.17 -3.82 11.41
CA ASP A 203 6.18 -3.04 10.67
C ASP A 203 5.85 -1.73 11.39
N ALA A 204 5.72 -1.77 12.73
CA ALA A 204 5.52 -0.57 13.54
C ALA A 204 6.69 0.41 13.42
N HIS A 205 7.91 -0.09 13.47
CA HIS A 205 9.11 0.71 13.28
C HIS A 205 9.14 1.37 11.90
N ARG A 206 8.87 0.62 10.85
CA ARG A 206 8.79 1.14 9.47
C ARG A 206 7.71 2.21 9.32
N CYS A 207 6.55 2.00 9.94
CA CYS A 207 5.45 2.96 9.91
C CYS A 207 5.87 4.31 10.51
N ILE A 208 6.51 4.28 11.67
CA ILE A 208 7.00 5.49 12.33
C ILE A 208 8.03 6.21 11.47
N VAL A 209 9.08 5.51 11.02
CA VAL A 209 10.14 6.10 10.19
C VAL A 209 9.58 6.73 8.94
N ARG A 210 8.66 6.05 8.26
CA ARG A 210 8.03 6.56 7.04
C ARG A 210 7.19 7.80 7.31
N ALA A 211 6.39 7.81 8.37
CA ALA A 211 5.60 8.97 8.75
C ALA A 211 6.48 10.20 9.06
N LEU A 212 7.59 9.98 9.78
CA LEU A 212 8.54 11.04 10.10
C LEU A 212 9.28 11.56 8.86
N LYS A 213 9.56 10.69 7.90
CA LYS A 213 10.25 11.03 6.65
C LYS A 213 9.35 11.75 5.64
N ASP A 214 8.05 11.52 5.67
CA ASP A 214 7.11 12.12 4.74
C ASP A 214 6.97 13.63 5.01
N PRO A 215 7.34 14.51 4.07
CA PRO A 215 7.26 15.96 4.28
C PRO A 215 5.84 16.49 4.39
N ASN A 216 4.84 15.71 4.00
CA ASN A 216 3.42 16.07 4.04
C ASN A 216 2.66 15.45 5.23
N ALA A 217 3.31 14.63 6.03
CA ALA A 217 2.70 14.02 7.23
C ALA A 217 3.01 14.87 8.47
N PHE A 218 1.97 15.38 9.11
CA PHE A 218 2.08 16.27 10.28
C PHE A 218 1.30 15.80 11.50
N LEU A 219 0.39 14.85 11.33
CA LEU A 219 -0.43 14.29 12.41
C LEU A 219 0.07 12.87 12.74
N PHE A 220 0.57 12.70 13.94
CA PHE A 220 1.16 11.44 14.40
C PHE A 220 0.46 10.83 15.61
N ASP A 221 -0.49 11.52 16.21
CA ASP A 221 -1.16 11.12 17.46
C ASP A 221 -1.78 9.74 17.34
N HIS A 222 -2.43 9.47 16.20
CA HIS A 222 -3.07 8.19 15.93
C HIS A 222 -2.09 7.02 15.92
N LEU A 223 -0.81 7.24 15.59
CA LEU A 223 0.21 6.20 15.63
C LEU A 223 0.50 5.74 17.06
N LEU A 224 0.50 6.67 18.03
CA LEU A 224 0.71 6.35 19.44
C LEU A 224 -0.38 5.46 20.03
N THR A 225 -1.56 5.46 19.45
CA THR A 225 -2.69 4.63 19.91
C THR A 225 -2.62 3.19 19.43
N LEU A 226 -1.81 2.90 18.42
CA LEU A 226 -1.68 1.57 17.85
C LEU A 226 -0.93 0.63 18.81
N LYS A 227 -1.46 -0.55 19.05
CA LYS A 227 -0.88 -1.52 19.99
C LYS A 227 0.56 -1.90 19.65
N PRO A 228 0.91 -2.20 18.38
CA PRO A 228 2.30 -2.49 18.02
C PRO A 228 3.26 -1.32 18.28
N VAL A 229 2.79 -0.08 18.14
CA VAL A 229 3.60 1.11 18.46
C VAL A 229 3.79 1.25 19.96
N LYS A 230 2.77 0.96 20.77
CA LYS A 230 2.89 0.94 22.24
C LYS A 230 3.92 -0.06 22.73
N PHE A 231 4.10 -1.18 22.06
CA PHE A 231 5.14 -2.15 22.38
C PHE A 231 6.56 -1.63 22.16
N LEU A 232 6.73 -0.52 21.46
CA LEU A 232 8.01 0.14 21.26
C LEU A 232 8.31 1.18 22.36
N GLU A 233 7.42 1.35 23.33
CA GLU A 233 7.60 2.29 24.44
C GLU A 233 8.91 2.00 25.19
N GLY A 234 9.65 3.05 25.49
CA GLY A 234 11.00 2.93 26.08
C GLY A 234 12.14 2.83 25.06
N GLU A 235 11.85 2.64 23.79
CA GLU A 235 12.84 2.64 22.72
C GLU A 235 13.02 4.02 22.10
N LEU A 236 14.19 4.29 21.50
CA LEU A 236 14.52 5.57 20.89
C LEU A 236 13.55 5.97 19.77
N ILE A 237 13.06 5.01 18.99
CA ILE A 237 12.10 5.30 17.93
C ILE A 237 10.76 5.81 18.48
N HIS A 238 10.30 5.26 19.59
CA HIS A 238 9.09 5.72 20.26
C HIS A 238 9.29 7.10 20.88
N ASP A 239 10.44 7.36 21.49
CA ASP A 239 10.81 8.66 22.04
C ASP A 239 10.83 9.73 20.94
N LEU A 240 11.40 9.42 19.78
CA LEU A 240 11.42 10.31 18.63
C LEU A 240 10.02 10.61 18.13
N LEU A 241 9.15 9.62 17.99
CA LEU A 241 7.76 9.82 17.61
C LEU A 241 7.03 10.72 18.62
N THR A 242 7.23 10.49 19.90
CA THR A 242 6.63 11.31 20.97
C THR A 242 7.06 12.77 20.87
N ILE A 243 8.31 13.04 20.52
CA ILE A 243 8.83 14.38 20.30
C ILE A 243 8.11 15.07 19.13
N PHE A 244 7.91 14.36 18.02
CA PHE A 244 7.16 14.90 16.88
C PHE A 244 5.68 15.18 17.22
N VAL A 245 5.07 14.34 18.05
CA VAL A 245 3.71 14.56 18.55
C VAL A 245 3.65 15.77 19.47
N SER A 246 4.62 15.95 20.35
CA SER A 246 4.68 17.10 21.26
C SER A 246 4.90 18.45 20.56
N ALA A 247 5.36 18.40 19.31
CA ALA A 247 5.58 19.56 18.45
C ALA A 247 6.51 20.64 19.08
N LYS A 248 7.58 20.23 19.76
CA LYS A 248 8.57 21.12 20.37
C LYS A 248 9.94 20.96 19.72
N LEU A 249 10.36 21.97 18.97
CA LEU A 249 11.66 21.98 18.30
C LEU A 249 12.83 21.79 19.29
N ALA A 250 12.78 22.44 20.45
CA ALA A 250 13.84 22.33 21.46
C ALA A 250 14.04 20.88 21.93
N SER A 251 12.96 20.13 22.08
CA SER A 251 13.01 18.70 22.45
C SER A 251 13.68 17.87 21.36
N TYR A 252 13.38 18.15 20.09
CA TYR A 252 14.02 17.48 18.96
C TYR A 252 15.52 17.80 18.89
N VAL A 253 15.91 19.05 19.02
CA VAL A 253 17.32 19.47 18.98
C VAL A 253 18.13 18.73 20.06
N LYS A 254 17.59 18.68 21.28
CA LYS A 254 18.21 17.93 22.39
C LYS A 254 18.35 16.43 22.09
N PHE A 255 17.29 15.83 21.55
CA PHE A 255 17.32 14.43 21.14
C PHE A 255 18.38 14.17 20.07
N TYR A 256 18.44 15.03 19.05
CA TYR A 256 19.43 14.91 17.98
C TYR A 256 20.86 15.00 18.48
N GLN A 257 21.15 15.93 19.40
CA GLN A 257 22.47 16.10 19.99
C GLN A 257 22.94 14.81 20.69
N ASN A 258 22.03 14.10 21.34
CA ASN A 258 22.33 12.89 22.09
C ASN A 258 22.26 11.60 21.24
N ASN A 259 21.56 11.61 20.10
CA ASN A 259 21.24 10.43 19.33
C ASN A 259 21.43 10.62 17.81
N LYS A 260 22.46 11.36 17.43
CA LYS A 260 22.76 11.68 16.02
C LYS A 260 22.92 10.44 15.15
N ASP A 261 23.70 9.46 15.62
CA ASP A 261 23.94 8.23 14.87
C ASP A 261 22.66 7.41 14.70
N PHE A 262 21.78 7.42 15.69
CA PHE A 262 20.49 6.75 15.60
C PHE A 262 19.62 7.36 14.49
N ILE A 263 19.49 8.67 14.41
CA ILE A 263 18.73 9.37 13.36
C ILE A 263 19.33 9.09 11.99
N ASP A 264 20.65 9.13 11.87
CA ASP A 264 21.34 8.82 10.61
C ASP A 264 21.08 7.36 10.18
N SER A 265 21.05 6.42 11.15
CA SER A 265 20.76 5.00 10.88
C SER A 265 19.34 4.73 10.34
N LEU A 266 18.40 5.61 10.65
CA LEU A 266 17.02 5.53 10.14
C LEU A 266 16.87 6.06 8.70
N GLY A 267 17.93 6.66 8.14
CA GLY A 267 17.87 7.33 6.85
C GLY A 267 17.08 8.65 6.88
N LEU A 268 16.90 9.23 8.07
CA LEU A 268 16.29 10.54 8.26
C LEU A 268 17.34 11.65 8.09
N LEU A 269 16.97 12.71 7.41
CA LEU A 269 17.85 13.88 7.20
C LEU A 269 17.54 14.93 8.26
N HIS A 270 18.57 15.35 9.00
CA HIS A 270 18.44 16.32 10.08
C HIS A 270 17.80 17.65 9.62
N GLU A 271 18.23 18.17 8.48
CA GLU A 271 17.67 19.43 7.92
C GLU A 271 16.19 19.32 7.61
N GLN A 272 15.75 18.18 7.09
CA GLN A 272 14.32 17.91 6.84
C GLN A 272 13.53 17.79 8.14
N ASN A 273 14.09 17.13 9.14
CA ASN A 273 13.51 17.03 10.48
C ASN A 273 13.40 18.40 11.13
N MET A 274 14.42 19.24 11.03
CA MET A 274 14.40 20.60 11.53
C MET A 274 13.30 21.44 10.89
N ALA A 275 13.19 21.38 9.55
CA ALA A 275 12.15 22.11 8.82
C ALA A 275 10.74 21.66 9.24
N LYS A 276 10.53 20.36 9.39
CA LYS A 276 9.26 19.77 9.82
C LYS A 276 8.93 20.15 11.27
N MET A 277 9.90 20.06 12.17
CA MET A 277 9.72 20.42 13.57
C MET A 277 9.47 21.92 13.75
N ARG A 278 10.11 22.79 12.97
CA ARG A 278 9.81 24.23 12.99
C ARG A 278 8.36 24.48 12.59
N LEU A 279 7.88 23.83 11.54
CA LEU A 279 6.50 23.97 11.08
C LEU A 279 5.51 23.46 12.13
N LEU A 280 5.76 22.27 12.72
CA LEU A 280 4.93 21.71 13.78
C LEU A 280 4.91 22.61 15.02
N THR A 281 6.05 23.14 15.42
CA THR A 281 6.17 24.08 16.56
C THR A 281 5.37 25.35 16.30
N PHE A 282 5.48 25.91 15.11
CA PHE A 282 4.71 27.08 14.70
C PHE A 282 3.20 26.80 14.71
N MET A 283 2.77 25.66 14.19
CA MET A 283 1.37 25.24 14.20
C MET A 283 0.83 25.12 15.63
N GLY A 284 1.61 24.53 16.54
CA GLY A 284 1.25 24.44 17.96
C GLY A 284 1.10 25.84 18.59
N MET A 285 2.03 26.75 18.35
CA MET A 285 1.94 28.12 18.83
C MET A 285 0.72 28.88 18.25
N ALA A 286 0.44 28.65 16.96
CA ALA A 286 -0.65 29.29 16.25
C ALA A 286 -2.04 28.84 16.74
N VAL A 287 -2.14 27.61 17.23
CA VAL A 287 -3.37 27.09 17.85
C VAL A 287 -3.66 27.81 19.17
N GLU A 288 -2.61 28.03 19.97
CA GLU A 288 -2.74 28.65 21.30
C GLU A 288 -2.82 30.17 21.26
N ASN A 289 -2.22 30.81 20.25
CA ASN A 289 -2.05 32.26 20.19
C ASN A 289 -2.53 32.84 18.85
N LYS A 290 -3.40 33.83 18.90
CA LYS A 290 -3.84 34.57 17.70
C LYS A 290 -2.76 35.50 17.16
N GLU A 291 -1.85 35.92 18.00
CA GLU A 291 -0.74 36.82 17.67
C GLU A 291 0.56 36.28 18.26
N ILE A 292 1.61 36.25 17.46
CA ILE A 292 2.91 35.75 17.86
C ILE A 292 3.96 36.80 17.49
N SER A 293 4.73 37.26 18.47
CA SER A 293 5.80 38.23 18.21
C SER A 293 6.94 37.64 17.39
N PHE A 294 7.65 38.43 16.62
CA PHE A 294 8.85 38.01 15.90
C PHE A 294 9.92 37.48 16.86
N ASP A 295 10.06 38.06 18.04
CA ASP A 295 11.03 37.59 19.03
C ASP A 295 10.70 36.19 19.51
N THR A 296 9.43 35.89 19.76
CA THR A 296 8.97 34.52 20.08
C THR A 296 9.19 33.54 18.91
N MET A 297 8.90 33.98 17.69
CA MET A 297 9.18 33.17 16.49
C MET A 297 10.66 32.80 16.38
N GLN A 298 11.55 33.78 16.54
CA GLN A 298 12.99 33.55 16.48
C GLN A 298 13.47 32.59 17.56
N GLN A 299 12.99 32.76 18.78
CA GLN A 299 13.39 31.98 19.93
C GLN A 299 12.88 30.50 19.81
N GLU A 300 11.60 30.34 19.59
CA GLU A 300 10.96 29.03 19.57
C GLU A 300 11.31 28.20 18.32
N LEU A 301 11.51 28.84 17.18
CA LEU A 301 11.83 28.19 15.93
C LEU A 301 13.34 28.15 15.64
N GLN A 302 14.16 28.82 16.46
CA GLN A 302 15.61 28.93 16.29
C GLN A 302 15.99 29.38 14.87
N ILE A 303 15.40 30.51 14.47
CA ILE A 303 15.64 31.16 13.18
C ILE A 303 16.11 32.60 13.41
N GLY A 304 16.81 33.16 12.43
CA GLY A 304 17.23 34.55 12.44
C GLY A 304 16.07 35.52 12.20
N ALA A 305 16.25 36.80 12.60
CA ALA A 305 15.27 37.86 12.39
C ALA A 305 14.87 38.02 10.92
N ASP A 306 15.82 37.87 10.02
CA ASP A 306 15.63 37.99 8.56
C ASP A 306 14.88 36.79 7.95
N ASP A 307 14.79 35.68 8.67
CA ASP A 307 14.18 34.43 8.18
C ASP A 307 12.70 34.28 8.58
N VAL A 308 12.19 35.13 9.49
CA VAL A 308 10.82 35.00 10.01
C VAL A 308 9.78 35.18 8.91
N GLU A 309 9.92 36.17 8.06
CA GLU A 309 8.97 36.42 6.97
C GLU A 309 8.95 35.28 5.98
N ALA A 310 10.11 34.79 5.53
CA ALA A 310 10.22 33.68 4.61
C ALA A 310 9.60 32.41 5.20
N PHE A 311 9.84 32.16 6.49
CA PHE A 311 9.25 31.01 7.18
C PHE A 311 7.71 31.06 7.19
N VAL A 312 7.12 32.21 7.52
CA VAL A 312 5.67 32.38 7.55
C VAL A 312 5.06 32.21 6.15
N ILE A 313 5.71 32.75 5.13
CA ILE A 313 5.27 32.58 3.73
C ILE A 313 5.24 31.10 3.37
N ASP A 314 6.29 30.35 3.69
CA ASP A 314 6.36 28.92 3.41
C ASP A 314 5.32 28.12 4.23
N ALA A 315 5.08 28.51 5.47
CA ALA A 315 4.04 27.90 6.29
C ALA A 315 2.63 28.09 5.68
N VAL A 316 2.32 29.30 5.20
CA VAL A 316 1.05 29.59 4.52
C VAL A 316 0.93 28.80 3.19
N ARG A 317 2.02 28.63 2.46
CA ARG A 317 2.04 27.82 1.23
C ARG A 317 1.65 26.37 1.46
N THR A 318 1.86 25.82 2.65
CA THR A 318 1.39 24.48 3.00
C THR A 318 -0.14 24.36 3.03
N LYS A 319 -0.85 25.49 3.03
CA LYS A 319 -2.31 25.59 3.14
C LYS A 319 -2.89 25.00 4.44
N MET A 320 -2.06 24.83 5.45
CA MET A 320 -2.49 24.33 6.77
C MET A 320 -2.87 25.46 7.70
N VAL A 321 -2.24 26.62 7.54
CA VAL A 321 -2.45 27.81 8.37
C VAL A 321 -2.54 29.05 7.49
N TYR A 322 -3.37 30.01 7.91
CA TYR A 322 -3.48 31.33 7.30
C TYR A 322 -3.04 32.37 8.28
N CYS A 323 -2.02 33.16 7.90
CA CYS A 323 -1.43 34.19 8.71
C CYS A 323 -1.22 35.46 7.92
N LYS A 324 -1.17 36.60 8.63
CA LYS A 324 -0.69 37.90 8.13
C LYS A 324 0.51 38.32 8.94
N ILE A 325 1.45 38.97 8.28
CA ILE A 325 2.62 39.59 8.91
C ILE A 325 2.33 41.07 9.14
N ASP A 326 2.46 41.52 10.38
CA ASP A 326 2.45 42.92 10.75
C ASP A 326 3.89 43.36 11.01
N GLN A 327 4.49 43.98 9.99
CA GLN A 327 5.88 44.46 10.06
C GLN A 327 6.05 45.60 11.05
N THR A 328 5.03 46.46 11.19
CA THR A 328 5.09 47.65 12.06
C THR A 328 5.13 47.22 13.52
N GLN A 329 4.30 46.27 13.91
CA GLN A 329 4.25 45.75 15.29
C GLN A 329 5.15 44.53 15.48
N ARG A 330 5.84 44.06 14.43
CA ARG A 330 6.73 42.91 14.45
C ARG A 330 6.03 41.68 15.04
N LYS A 331 4.89 41.31 14.47
CA LYS A 331 4.10 40.14 14.89
C LYS A 331 3.48 39.42 13.72
N VAL A 332 3.17 38.14 13.94
CA VAL A 332 2.40 37.29 13.04
C VAL A 332 0.98 37.18 13.60
N VAL A 333 -0.02 37.49 12.77
CA VAL A 333 -1.44 37.39 13.14
C VAL A 333 -2.03 36.12 12.50
N VAL A 334 -2.46 35.21 13.32
CA VAL A 334 -3.09 33.96 12.87
C VAL A 334 -4.55 34.21 12.51
N ARG A 335 -4.95 33.89 11.29
CA ARG A 335 -6.29 34.10 10.76
C ARG A 335 -7.16 32.83 10.75
N GLY A 336 -6.53 31.66 10.73
CA GLY A 336 -7.26 30.40 10.75
C GLY A 336 -6.42 29.23 10.27
N PHE A 337 -7.05 28.05 10.31
CA PHE A 337 -6.51 26.78 9.86
C PHE A 337 -7.39 26.23 8.76
N CYS A 338 -6.84 25.41 7.86
CA CYS A 338 -7.61 24.74 6.85
C CYS A 338 -8.42 23.60 7.49
N SER A 339 -9.75 23.73 7.45
CA SER A 339 -10.66 22.69 7.90
C SER A 339 -10.51 21.47 7.01
N GLY A 340 -9.99 20.37 7.52
CA GLY A 340 -9.90 19.10 6.83
C GLY A 340 -8.60 18.32 7.04
N ARG A 341 -7.54 18.95 7.54
CA ARG A 341 -6.28 18.25 7.85
C ARG A 341 -5.86 18.29 9.32
N PHE A 342 -6.51 19.14 10.12
CA PHE A 342 -6.31 19.22 11.56
C PHE A 342 -7.68 19.23 12.24
N HIS A 343 -8.13 18.09 12.73
CA HIS A 343 -9.10 18.02 13.80
C HIS A 343 -8.31 18.21 15.12
N PHE A 344 -8.07 19.45 15.45
CA PHE A 344 -7.90 19.78 16.85
C PHE A 344 -9.31 19.91 17.43
N ASP A 345 -9.68 19.03 18.34
CA ASP A 345 -10.87 19.21 19.15
C ASP A 345 -10.72 20.52 19.92
N PHE A 346 -11.29 21.57 19.34
CA PHE A 346 -11.56 22.79 20.07
C PHE A 346 -12.69 22.45 21.04
N HIS A 347 -12.36 22.13 22.27
CA HIS A 347 -13.29 22.35 23.36
C HIS A 347 -13.25 23.83 23.69
N PRO A 348 -14.24 24.63 23.30
CA PRO A 348 -14.43 25.93 23.91
C PRO A 348 -14.95 25.64 25.31
N GLU A 349 -14.09 25.73 26.32
CA GLU A 349 -14.60 26.00 27.65
C GLU A 349 -15.31 27.35 27.61
N VAL A 350 -16.63 27.24 27.69
CA VAL A 350 -17.56 28.32 27.89
C VAL A 350 -17.23 29.00 29.21
N GLN A 351 -16.87 30.28 29.16
CA GLN A 351 -17.29 31.26 30.16
C GLN A 351 -17.96 32.41 29.46
#